data_e35ec602fb47a86d0f2ab58c7f931203
#
_entry.id   e35ec602fb47a86d0f2ab58c7f931203
#
_cell.length_a   1.000
_cell.length_b   1.000
_cell.length_c   1.000
_cell.angle_alpha   90.00
_cell.angle_beta   90.00
_cell.angle_gamma   90.00
#
_symmetry.space_group_name_H-M   'P 1'
#
loop_
_entity.id
_entity.type
_entity.pdbx_description
1 polymer ?
#
loop_
_entity_poly.entity_id
_entity_poly.type
_entity_poly.pdbx_seq_one_letter_code
_entity_poly.pdbx_strand_id
1 'polypeptide(L)'
;MGRHIAALAFIFVCTTVAWMVLGATILLRTDQASRSLGGRVASTWGTPHEQSPPRAVAGRDTLSLPLERSRVRVALDLEPRRKGLLWYATYRVAFDGGYVFRNTGGADAVTFAFPYPASSTLYDDLVFTVDGAPVALEHRDGEAR
;
A
#
# COMPACT_ATOMS: atom_id res chain seq x y z
N MET A 1 -13.36 52.58 37.82
CA MET A 1 -13.84 51.68 36.75
C MET A 1 -12.73 51.07 35.90
N GLY A 2 -11.67 51.76 35.49
CA GLY A 2 -10.62 51.24 34.63
C GLY A 2 -9.87 49.97 35.15
N ARG A 3 -9.63 49.87 36.48
CA ARG A 3 -8.92 48.73 37.08
C ARG A 3 -9.71 47.42 36.98
N HIS A 4 -11.03 47.45 37.05
CA HIS A 4 -11.85 46.24 36.88
C HIS A 4 -11.90 45.76 35.42
N ILE A 5 -11.94 46.71 34.48
CA ILE A 5 -11.92 46.41 33.05
C ILE A 5 -10.55 45.78 32.66
N ALA A 6 -9.46 46.32 33.17
CA ALA A 6 -8.12 45.76 32.95
C ALA A 6 -7.98 44.37 33.55
N ALA A 7 -8.52 44.13 34.71
CA ALA A 7 -8.51 42.77 35.34
C ALA A 7 -9.32 41.76 34.52
N LEU A 8 -10.50 42.17 34.07
CA LEU A 8 -11.34 41.28 33.23
C LEU A 8 -10.64 40.95 31.88
N ALA A 9 -10.07 41.97 31.23
CA ALA A 9 -9.31 41.77 29.99
C ALA A 9 -8.14 40.82 30.21
N PHE A 10 -7.40 40.98 31.31
CA PHE A 10 -6.28 40.09 31.66
C PHE A 10 -6.74 38.63 31.85
N ILE A 11 -7.81 38.41 32.62
CA ILE A 11 -8.39 37.08 32.83
C ILE A 11 -8.81 36.48 31.48
N PHE A 12 -9.48 37.23 30.63
CA PHE A 12 -9.90 36.78 29.32
C PHE A 12 -8.74 36.33 28.47
N VAL A 13 -7.66 37.14 28.38
CA VAL A 13 -6.48 36.80 27.62
C VAL A 13 -5.82 35.53 28.16
N CYS A 14 -5.63 35.43 29.50
CA CYS A 14 -5.03 34.25 30.10
C CYS A 14 -5.85 32.98 29.81
N THR A 15 -7.17 33.08 29.92
CA THR A 15 -8.07 31.94 29.62
C THR A 15 -7.99 31.53 28.16
N THR A 16 -7.98 32.50 27.24
CA THR A 16 -7.84 32.23 25.80
C THR A 16 -6.53 31.53 25.48
N VAL A 17 -5.42 32.01 26.04
CA VAL A 17 -4.12 31.36 25.86
C VAL A 17 -4.12 29.94 26.40
N ALA A 18 -4.67 29.72 27.60
CA ALA A 18 -4.77 28.40 28.19
C ALA A 18 -5.56 27.43 27.29
N TRP A 19 -6.68 27.89 26.73
CA TRP A 19 -7.46 27.07 25.77
C TRP A 19 -6.73 26.78 24.47
N MET A 20 -5.97 27.74 23.94
CA MET A 20 -5.13 27.53 22.75
C MET A 20 -4.06 26.47 23.01
N VAL A 21 -3.36 26.56 24.16
CA VAL A 21 -2.34 25.57 24.52
C VAL A 21 -2.95 24.18 24.68
N LEU A 22 -4.09 24.08 25.35
CA LEU A 22 -4.79 22.83 25.54
C LEU A 22 -5.19 22.22 24.18
N GLY A 23 -5.80 23.03 23.30
CA GLY A 23 -6.20 22.60 21.97
C GLY A 23 -5.02 22.11 21.13
N ALA A 24 -3.92 22.85 21.11
CA ALA A 24 -2.70 22.48 20.42
C ALA A 24 -2.12 21.14 20.96
N THR A 25 -2.12 20.96 22.28
CA THR A 25 -1.62 19.74 22.91
C THR A 25 -2.46 18.52 22.53
N ILE A 26 -3.78 18.66 22.48
CA ILE A 26 -4.68 17.58 22.07
C ILE A 26 -4.44 17.21 20.60
N LEU A 27 -4.34 18.20 19.71
CA LEU A 27 -4.08 17.96 18.28
C LEU A 27 -2.75 17.24 18.05
N LEU A 28 -1.66 17.70 18.69
CA LEU A 28 -0.34 17.10 18.57
C LEU A 28 -0.33 15.64 19.08
N ARG A 29 -0.97 15.38 20.24
CA ARG A 29 -1.06 14.02 20.79
C ARG A 29 -1.88 13.08 19.90
N THR A 30 -2.97 13.58 19.35
CA THR A 30 -3.83 12.80 18.45
C THR A 30 -3.09 12.45 17.17
N ASP A 31 -2.36 13.40 16.59
CA ASP A 31 -1.59 13.18 15.37
C ASP A 31 -0.44 12.18 15.61
N GLN A 32 0.31 12.31 16.70
CA GLN A 32 1.34 11.34 17.08
C GLN A 32 0.77 9.94 17.32
N ALA A 33 -0.36 9.83 18.02
CA ALA A 33 -1.01 8.55 18.27
C ALA A 33 -1.48 7.92 16.95
N SER A 34 -2.08 8.69 16.06
CA SER A 34 -2.54 8.24 14.75
C SER A 34 -1.40 7.70 13.89
N ARG A 35 -0.28 8.42 13.82
CA ARG A 35 0.91 7.99 13.06
C ARG A 35 1.53 6.71 13.62
N SER A 36 1.69 6.62 14.94
CA SER A 36 2.28 5.44 15.58
C SER A 36 1.41 4.20 15.43
N LEU A 37 0.08 4.38 15.51
CA LEU A 37 -0.88 3.29 15.32
C LEU A 37 -0.98 2.87 13.85
N GLY A 38 -0.93 3.82 12.91
CA GLY A 38 -0.90 3.54 11.49
C GLY A 38 0.28 2.64 11.09
N GLY A 39 1.48 2.94 11.59
CA GLY A 39 2.66 2.10 11.38
C GLY A 39 2.51 0.68 11.95
N ARG A 40 1.91 0.53 13.13
CA ARG A 40 1.63 -0.79 13.72
C ARG A 40 0.55 -1.56 12.98
N VAL A 41 -0.40 -0.87 12.38
CA VAL A 41 -1.43 -1.49 11.52
C VAL A 41 -0.78 -2.03 10.25
N ALA A 42 0.02 -1.21 9.58
CA ALA A 42 0.73 -1.60 8.38
C ALA A 42 1.65 -2.80 8.61
N SER A 43 2.37 -2.85 9.75
CA SER A 43 3.25 -3.99 10.09
C SER A 43 2.50 -5.28 10.44
N THR A 44 1.21 -5.19 10.83
CA THR A 44 0.44 -6.36 11.27
C THR A 44 -0.49 -6.89 10.18
N TRP A 45 -1.07 -6.00 9.37
CA TRP A 45 -2.12 -6.33 8.39
C TRP A 45 -1.77 -5.94 6.96
N GLY A 46 -0.53 -5.56 6.70
CA GLY A 46 -0.01 -5.23 5.37
C GLY A 46 0.09 -3.74 5.09
N THR A 47 0.87 -3.45 4.07
CA THR A 47 1.14 -2.10 3.55
C THR A 47 0.23 -1.82 2.35
N PRO A 48 0.10 -0.55 1.92
CA PRO A 48 -0.51 -0.24 0.62
C PRO A 48 0.14 -1.05 -0.50
N HIS A 49 -0.69 -1.58 -1.40
CA HIS A 49 -0.25 -2.39 -2.51
C HIS A 49 -0.22 -1.57 -3.79
N GLU A 50 0.86 -1.69 -4.53
CA GLU A 50 0.99 -1.13 -5.87
C GLU A 50 1.47 -2.24 -6.82
N GLN A 51 0.60 -2.67 -7.74
CA GLN A 51 0.92 -3.72 -8.69
C GLN A 51 1.44 -3.12 -9.99
N SER A 52 2.73 -3.24 -10.21
CA SER A 52 3.35 -2.93 -11.51
C SER A 52 3.07 -4.05 -12.52
N PRO A 53 2.99 -3.74 -13.82
CA PRO A 53 2.81 -4.76 -14.84
C PRO A 53 4.02 -5.70 -14.89
N PRO A 54 3.82 -6.99 -15.27
CA PRO A 54 4.93 -7.91 -15.48
C PRO A 54 5.79 -7.47 -16.65
N ARG A 55 7.03 -7.96 -16.64
CA ARG A 55 8.00 -7.78 -17.73
C ARG A 55 8.30 -9.13 -18.36
N ALA A 56 8.52 -9.13 -19.66
CA ALA A 56 8.99 -10.30 -20.40
C ALA A 56 10.28 -9.96 -21.12
N VAL A 57 11.26 -10.85 -21.02
CA VAL A 57 12.58 -10.68 -21.61
C VAL A 57 12.95 -11.92 -22.40
N ALA A 58 13.37 -11.72 -23.62
CA ALA A 58 13.81 -12.79 -24.51
C ALA A 58 15.32 -12.99 -24.44
N GLY A 59 15.76 -14.24 -24.52
CA GLY A 59 17.16 -14.62 -24.44
C GLY A 59 17.74 -14.42 -23.04
N ARG A 60 19.04 -14.11 -22.96
CA ARG A 60 19.72 -13.89 -21.68
C ARG A 60 19.56 -12.44 -21.20
N ASP A 61 18.32 -12.03 -20.88
CA ASP A 61 17.96 -10.72 -20.33
C ASP A 61 18.32 -9.51 -21.24
N THR A 62 18.41 -9.70 -22.56
CA THR A 62 18.88 -8.66 -23.46
C THR A 62 17.78 -7.95 -24.24
N LEU A 63 16.64 -8.58 -24.49
CA LEU A 63 15.57 -8.00 -25.29
C LEU A 63 14.25 -7.95 -24.52
N SER A 64 13.83 -6.76 -24.14
CA SER A 64 12.52 -6.55 -23.52
C SER A 64 11.41 -6.72 -24.57
N LEU A 65 10.46 -7.58 -24.28
CA LEU A 65 9.30 -7.81 -25.14
C LEU A 65 8.19 -6.81 -24.84
N PRO A 66 7.54 -6.23 -25.87
CA PRO A 66 6.46 -5.30 -25.65
C PRO A 66 5.21 -6.00 -25.11
N LEU A 67 4.60 -5.39 -24.10
CA LEU A 67 3.29 -5.77 -23.60
C LEU A 67 2.23 -5.31 -24.61
N GLU A 68 1.53 -6.25 -25.23
CA GLU A 68 0.54 -5.95 -26.25
C GLU A 68 -0.85 -5.75 -25.66
N ARG A 69 -1.19 -6.57 -24.67
CA ARG A 69 -2.50 -6.52 -24.01
C ARG A 69 -2.39 -6.88 -22.54
N SER A 70 -3.16 -6.19 -21.73
CA SER A 70 -3.36 -6.55 -20.34
C SER A 70 -4.86 -6.60 -20.03
N ARG A 71 -5.25 -7.55 -19.21
CA ARG A 71 -6.60 -7.64 -18.62
C ARG A 71 -6.40 -7.91 -17.14
N VAL A 72 -6.84 -6.97 -16.31
CA VAL A 72 -6.72 -7.08 -14.87
C VAL A 72 -8.11 -7.00 -14.25
N ARG A 73 -8.39 -7.94 -13.36
CA ARG A 73 -9.59 -7.94 -12.51
C ARG A 73 -9.12 -7.94 -11.06
N VAL A 74 -9.62 -7.01 -10.28
CA VAL A 74 -9.33 -6.92 -8.85
C VAL A 74 -10.66 -6.92 -8.10
N ALA A 75 -10.80 -7.83 -7.16
CA ALA A 75 -11.90 -7.81 -6.21
C ALA A 75 -11.36 -7.45 -4.82
N LEU A 76 -12.01 -6.50 -4.18
CA LEU A 76 -11.67 -6.02 -2.85
C LEU A 76 -12.80 -6.38 -1.90
N ASP A 77 -12.49 -7.18 -0.90
CA ASP A 77 -13.43 -7.53 0.18
C ASP A 77 -13.02 -6.80 1.45
N LEU A 78 -13.92 -5.95 1.96
CA LEU A 78 -13.64 -5.11 3.12
C LEU A 78 -13.66 -5.95 4.40
N GLU A 79 -12.52 -6.03 5.06
CA GLU A 79 -12.36 -6.66 6.37
C GLU A 79 -11.93 -5.63 7.42
N PRO A 80 -12.85 -4.87 8.02
CA PRO A 80 -12.47 -3.85 8.99
C PRO A 80 -11.83 -4.48 10.22
N ARG A 81 -10.66 -3.99 10.59
CA ARG A 81 -9.90 -4.45 11.75
C ARG A 81 -9.87 -3.38 12.82
N ARG A 82 -10.09 -3.78 14.06
CA ARG A 82 -10.03 -2.88 15.22
C ARG A 82 -8.74 -3.09 16.00
N LYS A 83 -8.06 -1.98 16.32
CA LYS A 83 -6.93 -1.99 17.26
C LYS A 83 -7.11 -0.88 18.29
N GLY A 84 -7.31 -1.27 19.52
CA GLY A 84 -7.72 -0.34 20.59
C GLY A 84 -9.10 0.25 20.31
N LEU A 85 -9.19 1.57 20.26
CA LEU A 85 -10.41 2.32 19.96
C LEU A 85 -10.57 2.69 18.48
N LEU A 86 -9.55 2.43 17.66
CA LEU A 86 -9.54 2.81 16.25
C LEU A 86 -9.90 1.64 15.35
N TRP A 87 -10.68 1.93 14.32
CA TRP A 87 -11.01 1.03 13.23
C TRP A 87 -10.16 1.36 12.01
N TYR A 88 -9.67 0.32 11.36
CA TYR A 88 -8.89 0.41 10.13
C TYR A 88 -9.59 -0.35 9.02
N ALA A 89 -9.73 0.29 7.88
CA ALA A 89 -10.23 -0.35 6.67
C ALA A 89 -9.09 -1.20 6.07
N THR A 90 -9.17 -2.50 6.26
CA THR A 90 -8.31 -3.48 5.60
C THR A 90 -9.12 -4.26 4.58
N TYR A 91 -8.44 -4.79 3.56
CA TYR A 91 -9.08 -5.48 2.45
C TYR A 91 -8.40 -6.80 2.19
N ARG A 92 -9.19 -7.82 1.90
CA ARG A 92 -8.72 -9.00 1.20
C ARG A 92 -8.76 -8.67 -0.28
N VAL A 93 -7.65 -8.90 -0.97
CA VAL A 93 -7.50 -8.58 -2.39
C VAL A 93 -7.44 -9.89 -3.17
N ALA A 94 -8.39 -10.11 -4.09
CA ALA A 94 -8.28 -11.16 -5.10
C ALA A 94 -7.89 -10.51 -6.42
N PHE A 95 -6.74 -10.93 -6.96
CA PHE A 95 -6.16 -10.39 -8.18
C PHE A 95 -6.13 -11.47 -9.27
N ASP A 96 -6.67 -11.14 -10.45
CA ASP A 96 -6.63 -11.97 -11.64
C ASP A 96 -6.10 -11.13 -12.79
N GLY A 97 -4.92 -11.46 -13.31
CA GLY A 97 -4.22 -10.70 -14.34
C GLY A 97 -3.80 -11.56 -15.53
N GLY A 98 -4.31 -11.24 -16.72
CA GLY A 98 -3.86 -11.82 -17.98
C GLY A 98 -3.05 -10.80 -18.78
N TYR A 99 -1.89 -11.23 -19.27
CA TYR A 99 -0.95 -10.40 -20.02
C TYR A 99 -0.51 -11.09 -21.30
N VAL A 100 -0.44 -10.35 -22.39
CA VAL A 100 0.00 -10.85 -23.68
C VAL A 100 1.21 -10.06 -24.12
N PHE A 101 2.31 -10.76 -24.35
CA PHE A 101 3.54 -10.20 -24.86
C PHE A 101 3.77 -10.66 -26.30
N ARG A 102 4.37 -9.81 -27.11
CA ARG A 102 4.72 -10.15 -28.48
C ARG A 102 6.20 -10.50 -28.56
N ASN A 103 6.52 -11.74 -28.93
CA ASN A 103 7.88 -12.17 -29.22
C ASN A 103 8.26 -11.75 -30.64
N THR A 104 8.85 -10.58 -30.80
CA THR A 104 9.28 -10.04 -32.12
C THR A 104 10.61 -10.58 -32.57
N GLY A 105 11.41 -11.17 -31.68
CA GLY A 105 12.76 -11.65 -31.97
C GLY A 105 12.85 -13.14 -32.27
N GLY A 106 11.75 -13.91 -32.20
CA GLY A 106 11.76 -15.36 -32.41
C GLY A 106 12.65 -16.13 -31.43
N ALA A 107 12.85 -15.59 -30.23
CA ALA A 107 13.66 -16.25 -29.21
C ALA A 107 12.95 -17.50 -28.67
N ASP A 108 13.71 -18.60 -28.54
CA ASP A 108 13.20 -19.89 -28.06
C ASP A 108 12.89 -19.90 -26.55
N ALA A 109 13.53 -19.00 -25.79
CA ALA A 109 13.34 -18.87 -24.35
C ALA A 109 12.92 -17.45 -23.98
N VAL A 110 11.86 -17.32 -23.19
CA VAL A 110 11.36 -16.06 -22.64
C VAL A 110 11.25 -16.18 -21.13
N THR A 111 11.82 -15.21 -20.44
CA THR A 111 11.71 -15.08 -18.97
C THR A 111 10.65 -14.03 -18.65
N PHE A 112 9.66 -14.42 -17.85
CA PHE A 112 8.68 -13.50 -17.32
C PHE A 112 9.06 -13.13 -15.90
N ALA A 113 9.01 -11.83 -15.58
CA ALA A 113 9.23 -11.31 -14.24
C ALA A 113 7.97 -10.58 -13.78
N PHE A 114 7.39 -11.05 -12.69
CA PHE A 114 6.19 -10.49 -12.08
C PHE A 114 6.57 -9.87 -10.74
N PRO A 115 6.60 -8.51 -10.63
CA PRO A 115 6.94 -7.85 -9.37
C PRO A 115 5.81 -8.02 -8.37
N TYR A 116 6.16 -8.31 -7.12
CA TYR A 116 5.18 -8.37 -6.04
C TYR A 116 4.75 -6.96 -5.62
N PRO A 117 3.45 -6.75 -5.31
CA PRO A 117 2.92 -5.43 -4.92
C PRO A 117 3.52 -4.90 -3.62
N ALA A 118 3.95 -5.78 -2.72
CA ALA A 118 4.62 -5.43 -1.47
C ALA A 118 5.48 -6.59 -0.98
N SER A 119 6.67 -6.30 -0.49
CA SER A 119 7.64 -7.30 -0.02
C SER A 119 7.26 -7.97 1.31
N SER A 120 6.35 -7.38 2.08
CA SER A 120 5.93 -7.86 3.40
C SER A 120 4.52 -8.46 3.44
N THR A 121 3.94 -8.76 2.30
CA THR A 121 2.58 -9.32 2.20
C THR A 121 2.64 -10.83 2.05
N LEU A 122 1.69 -11.51 2.69
CA LEU A 122 1.44 -12.92 2.46
C LEU A 122 0.59 -13.07 1.20
N TYR A 123 1.05 -13.90 0.30
CA TYR A 123 0.33 -14.27 -0.91
C TYR A 123 -0.14 -15.70 -0.76
N ASP A 124 -1.46 -15.88 -0.71
CA ASP A 124 -2.10 -17.17 -0.71
C ASP A 124 -2.53 -17.53 -2.14
N ASP A 125 -2.46 -18.81 -2.48
CA ASP A 125 -2.95 -19.36 -3.76
C ASP A 125 -2.36 -18.67 -5.01
N LEU A 126 -1.06 -18.38 -4.99
CA LEU A 126 -0.37 -17.77 -6.11
C LEU A 126 -0.17 -18.79 -7.24
N VAL A 127 -0.89 -18.63 -8.32
CA VAL A 127 -0.85 -19.51 -9.49
C VAL A 127 -0.47 -18.70 -10.73
N PHE A 128 0.53 -19.19 -11.46
CA PHE A 128 0.91 -18.64 -12.75
C PHE A 128 0.75 -19.69 -13.84
N THR A 129 0.24 -19.25 -14.98
CA THR A 129 0.12 -20.08 -16.16
C THR A 129 0.69 -19.34 -17.37
N VAL A 130 1.38 -20.05 -18.24
CA VAL A 130 1.83 -19.54 -19.54
C VAL A 130 1.19 -20.44 -20.60
N ASP A 131 0.47 -19.83 -21.52
CA ASP A 131 -0.29 -20.51 -22.58
C ASP A 131 -1.21 -21.62 -22.03
N GLY A 132 -1.79 -21.37 -20.83
CA GLY A 132 -2.69 -22.29 -20.16
C GLY A 132 -2.01 -23.41 -19.37
N ALA A 133 -0.70 -23.53 -19.42
CA ALA A 133 0.07 -24.51 -18.66
C ALA A 133 0.61 -23.88 -17.35
N PRO A 134 0.53 -24.56 -16.20
CA PRO A 134 1.12 -24.09 -14.96
C PRO A 134 2.65 -24.08 -15.07
N VAL A 135 3.27 -23.01 -14.56
CA VAL A 135 4.73 -22.86 -14.54
C VAL A 135 5.26 -22.86 -13.12
N ALA A 136 6.44 -23.46 -12.95
CA ALA A 136 7.17 -23.37 -11.69
C ALA A 136 7.73 -21.96 -11.53
N LEU A 137 7.66 -21.41 -10.31
CA LEU A 137 8.12 -20.09 -9.98
C LEU A 137 9.44 -20.14 -9.24
N GLU A 138 10.39 -19.34 -9.67
CA GLU A 138 11.54 -18.96 -8.87
C GLU A 138 11.29 -17.62 -8.20
N HIS A 139 11.45 -17.55 -6.88
CA HIS A 139 11.33 -16.33 -6.13
C HIS A 139 12.70 -15.68 -5.98
N ARG A 140 12.88 -14.53 -6.57
CA ARG A 140 14.14 -13.79 -6.52
C ARG A 140 13.89 -12.30 -6.38
N ASP A 141 14.56 -11.67 -5.41
CA ASP A 141 14.60 -10.20 -5.24
C ASP A 141 13.23 -9.49 -5.25
N GLY A 142 12.17 -10.12 -4.69
CA GLY A 142 10.82 -9.56 -4.66
C GLY A 142 10.04 -9.70 -5.97
N GLU A 143 10.48 -10.57 -6.87
CA GLU A 143 9.79 -10.92 -8.10
C GLU A 143 9.60 -12.46 -8.19
N ALA A 144 8.51 -12.88 -8.85
CA ALA A 144 8.35 -14.22 -9.37
C ALA A 144 8.91 -14.27 -10.80
N ARG A 145 9.76 -15.25 -11.08
CA ARG A 145 10.33 -15.51 -12.41
C ARG A 145 10.05 -16.92 -12.85
#